data_51cf69173685abd112b1edf4f18ca91f
#
_entry.id   51cf69173685abd112b1edf4f18ca91f
#
_cell.length_a   1.000
_cell.length_b   1.000
_cell.length_c   1.000
_cell.angle_alpha   90.00
_cell.angle_beta   90.00
_cell.angle_gamma   90.00
#
_symmetry.space_group_name_H-M   'P 1'
#
loop_
_entity.id
_entity.type
_entity.pdbx_description
1 polymer ?
#
loop_
_entity_poly.entity_id
_entity_poly.type
_entity_poly.pdbx_seq_one_letter_code
_entity_poly.pdbx_strand_id
1 'polypeptide(L)'
;PATPTFQAPRDPIGAPPPEAIATADSLKELETRINGCLACPLGAGRIRFVFGEGNPKARMMFIGEGPGRDEDLQGRPFVGKAGELLDKMIGALGFRREDVYIANVVKCRPPDNRTPSSQEAQTCLGYLRRQIELVKPGVIVTLGATPLRELLGVSTGITRIRGQWQRWNEIPVMPTYHPAYVLRQYTQDVRRAVWSDLQAAKTWLDEHP
;
A
#
# COMPACT_ATOMS: atom_id res chain seq x y z
N PRO A 1 -35.94 7.24 -11.01
CA PRO A 1 -35.32 6.35 -10.05
C PRO A 1 -34.22 7.13 -9.35
N ALA A 2 -34.46 7.44 -8.07
CA ALA A 2 -33.51 8.19 -7.24
C ALA A 2 -32.30 7.29 -6.95
N THR A 3 -31.10 7.80 -7.22
CA THR A 3 -29.83 7.21 -6.81
C THR A 3 -29.84 7.10 -5.28
N PRO A 4 -29.55 5.93 -4.68
CA PRO A 4 -29.47 5.83 -3.24
C PRO A 4 -28.34 6.72 -2.74
N THR A 5 -28.67 7.76 -2.01
CA THR A 5 -27.72 8.57 -1.25
C THR A 5 -27.13 7.69 -0.14
N PHE A 6 -25.88 7.28 -0.29
CA PHE A 6 -25.13 6.61 0.75
C PHE A 6 -24.95 7.60 1.92
N GLN A 7 -25.70 7.39 3.00
CA GLN A 7 -25.44 8.08 4.27
C GLN A 7 -24.35 7.31 4.99
N ALA A 8 -23.19 7.95 5.16
CA ALA A 8 -22.14 7.42 6.05
C ALA A 8 -22.73 7.17 7.46
N PRO A 9 -22.41 6.06 8.11
CA PRO A 9 -22.77 5.87 9.51
C PRO A 9 -22.28 7.05 10.33
N ARG A 10 -23.15 7.61 11.19
CA ARG A 10 -22.84 8.83 11.96
C ARG A 10 -21.76 8.61 13.02
N ASP A 11 -21.48 7.36 13.39
CA ASP A 11 -20.37 6.96 14.25
C ASP A 11 -19.62 5.80 13.58
N PRO A 12 -18.28 5.74 13.65
CA PRO A 12 -17.50 4.63 13.13
C PRO A 12 -17.69 3.39 13.99
N ILE A 13 -18.84 2.75 13.87
CA ILE A 13 -19.17 1.51 14.59
C ILE A 13 -18.13 0.47 14.16
N GLY A 14 -17.34 -0.02 15.11
CA GLY A 14 -16.35 -1.06 14.89
C GLY A 14 -14.95 -0.59 14.47
N ALA A 15 -14.63 0.71 14.60
CA ALA A 15 -13.24 1.13 14.55
C ALA A 15 -12.51 0.63 15.81
N PRO A 16 -11.37 -0.07 15.67
CA PRO A 16 -10.55 -0.39 16.83
C PRO A 16 -10.03 0.91 17.45
N PRO A 17 -9.98 1.03 18.78
CA PRO A 17 -9.48 2.21 19.43
C PRO A 17 -8.00 2.44 19.05
N PRO A 18 -7.53 3.69 18.94
CA PRO A 18 -6.15 4.01 18.58
C PRO A 18 -5.10 3.29 19.42
N GLU A 19 -5.38 3.11 20.71
CA GLU A 19 -4.52 2.38 21.64
C GLU A 19 -4.35 0.90 21.25
N ALA A 20 -5.41 0.27 20.76
CA ALA A 20 -5.35 -1.12 20.30
C ALA A 20 -4.46 -1.29 19.04
N ILE A 21 -4.31 -0.23 18.24
CA ILE A 21 -3.40 -0.20 17.10
C ILE A 21 -1.97 -0.01 17.60
N ALA A 22 -1.75 1.00 18.47
CA ALA A 22 -0.42 1.37 18.96
C ALA A 22 0.24 0.27 19.80
N THR A 23 -0.54 -0.53 20.54
CA THR A 23 -0.04 -1.58 21.44
C THR A 23 0.05 -2.96 20.80
N ALA A 24 -0.25 -3.13 19.51
CA ALA A 24 -0.07 -4.41 18.82
C ALA A 24 1.43 -4.71 18.64
N ASP A 25 1.94 -5.80 19.19
CA ASP A 25 3.38 -6.14 19.19
C ASP A 25 3.82 -6.93 17.95
N SER A 26 2.88 -7.36 17.13
CA SER A 26 3.15 -8.10 15.89
C SER A 26 2.14 -7.78 14.80
N LEU A 27 2.52 -8.05 13.53
CA LEU A 27 1.63 -7.92 12.39
C LEU A 27 0.39 -8.81 12.54
N LYS A 28 0.54 -10.03 13.05
CA LYS A 28 -0.57 -10.97 13.27
C LYS A 28 -1.56 -10.44 14.30
N GLU A 29 -1.06 -9.87 15.37
CA GLU A 29 -1.89 -9.27 16.39
C GLU A 29 -2.61 -8.02 15.88
N LEU A 30 -1.90 -7.15 15.17
CA LEU A 30 -2.49 -5.98 14.51
C LEU A 30 -3.61 -6.41 13.57
N GLU A 31 -3.37 -7.38 12.70
CA GLU A 31 -4.37 -7.92 11.78
C GLU A 31 -5.62 -8.43 12.53
N THR A 32 -5.43 -9.21 13.57
CA THR A 32 -6.52 -9.74 14.40
C THR A 32 -7.39 -8.64 14.99
N ARG A 33 -6.76 -7.54 15.41
CA ARG A 33 -7.46 -6.40 16.03
C ARG A 33 -8.23 -5.53 15.03
N ILE A 34 -7.80 -5.49 13.76
CA ILE A 34 -8.33 -4.56 12.75
C ILE A 34 -9.09 -5.20 11.59
N ASN A 35 -9.08 -6.53 11.42
CA ASN A 35 -9.69 -7.20 10.27
C ASN A 35 -11.22 -6.99 10.16
N GLY A 36 -11.88 -6.73 11.28
CA GLY A 36 -13.31 -6.39 11.35
C GLY A 36 -13.64 -4.91 11.21
N CYS A 37 -12.64 -4.05 10.93
CA CYS A 37 -12.79 -2.59 10.92
C CYS A 37 -13.90 -2.11 9.97
N LEU A 38 -14.77 -1.24 10.48
CA LEU A 38 -15.82 -0.51 9.76
C LEU A 38 -15.70 1.02 9.96
N ALA A 39 -14.48 1.51 10.22
CA ALA A 39 -14.22 2.92 10.53
C ALA A 39 -14.51 3.90 9.37
N CYS A 40 -14.60 3.39 8.14
CA CYS A 40 -14.94 4.20 6.97
C CYS A 40 -15.90 3.44 6.05
N PRO A 41 -16.53 4.13 5.08
CA PRO A 41 -17.51 3.51 4.16
C PRO A 41 -16.99 2.31 3.39
N LEU A 42 -15.69 2.24 3.12
CA LEU A 42 -15.09 1.12 2.38
C LEU A 42 -15.23 -0.21 3.13
N GLY A 43 -15.29 -0.17 4.46
CA GLY A 43 -15.46 -1.38 5.28
C GLY A 43 -16.78 -2.10 5.04
N ALA A 44 -17.86 -1.38 4.79
CA ALA A 44 -19.19 -1.95 4.54
C ALA A 44 -19.31 -2.57 3.14
N GLY A 45 -18.50 -2.13 2.17
CA GLY A 45 -18.56 -2.60 0.77
C GLY A 45 -17.57 -3.69 0.41
N ARG A 46 -16.59 -4.02 1.26
CA ARG A 46 -15.58 -5.05 0.97
C ARG A 46 -16.13 -6.46 1.08
N ILE A 47 -15.58 -7.37 0.32
CA ILE A 47 -15.78 -8.82 0.49
C ILE A 47 -14.79 -9.33 1.55
N ARG A 48 -13.51 -8.98 1.41
CA ARG A 48 -12.45 -9.35 2.36
C ARG A 48 -11.59 -8.16 2.73
N PHE A 49 -11.12 -8.17 3.97
CA PHE A 49 -10.10 -7.23 4.43
C PHE A 49 -8.73 -7.64 3.87
N VAL A 50 -8.02 -6.70 3.24
CA VAL A 50 -6.70 -6.94 2.65
C VAL A 50 -5.64 -6.27 3.53
N PHE A 51 -5.15 -7.04 4.50
CA PHE A 51 -4.21 -6.51 5.50
C PHE A 51 -2.87 -6.11 4.89
N GLY A 52 -2.29 -6.99 4.14
CA GLY A 52 -0.93 -6.98 3.62
C GLY A 52 -0.31 -8.36 3.78
N GLU A 53 0.82 -8.63 3.12
CA GLU A 53 1.49 -9.92 3.24
C GLU A 53 2.99 -9.83 3.00
N GLY A 54 3.73 -10.85 3.39
CA GLY A 54 5.17 -11.00 3.17
C GLY A 54 5.95 -11.22 4.46
N ASN A 55 7.25 -10.99 4.40
CA ASN A 55 8.14 -11.16 5.52
C ASN A 55 7.90 -10.09 6.60
N PRO A 56 7.58 -10.46 7.84
CA PRO A 56 7.44 -9.48 8.93
C PRO A 56 8.74 -8.75 9.30
N LYS A 57 9.87 -9.20 8.79
CA LYS A 57 11.20 -8.59 8.92
C LYS A 57 11.76 -8.19 7.55
N ALA A 58 10.89 -7.85 6.60
CA ALA A 58 11.30 -7.48 5.26
C ALA A 58 12.17 -6.23 5.25
N ARG A 59 13.28 -6.29 4.54
CA ARG A 59 14.13 -5.11 4.32
C ARG A 59 13.57 -4.17 3.28
N MET A 60 12.70 -4.65 2.38
CA MET A 60 12.01 -3.85 1.37
C MET A 60 10.48 -3.97 1.54
N MET A 61 9.80 -2.84 1.59
CA MET A 61 8.35 -2.79 1.71
C MET A 61 7.74 -2.04 0.52
N PHE A 62 6.77 -2.65 -0.15
CA PHE A 62 6.00 -2.04 -1.24
C PHE A 62 4.66 -1.54 -0.71
N ILE A 63 4.30 -0.29 -1.04
CA ILE A 63 3.07 0.34 -0.60
C ILE A 63 2.28 0.84 -1.81
N GLY A 64 1.11 0.26 -2.04
CA GLY A 64 0.16 0.67 -3.06
C GLY A 64 -1.00 1.51 -2.52
N GLU A 65 -1.96 1.80 -3.39
CA GLU A 65 -3.13 2.64 -3.10
C GLU A 65 -4.19 1.88 -2.29
N GLY A 66 -4.72 0.81 -2.83
CA GLY A 66 -5.82 0.04 -2.24
C GLY A 66 -6.09 -1.25 -3.01
N PRO A 67 -6.91 -2.16 -2.44
CA PRO A 67 -7.29 -3.38 -3.11
C PRO A 67 -8.14 -3.14 -4.36
N GLY A 68 -7.89 -3.92 -5.41
CA GLY A 68 -8.78 -4.10 -6.54
C GLY A 68 -9.76 -5.25 -6.31
N ARG A 69 -10.48 -5.64 -7.38
CA ARG A 69 -11.48 -6.71 -7.33
C ARG A 69 -10.88 -8.07 -6.93
N ASP A 70 -9.77 -8.43 -7.52
CA ASP A 70 -9.16 -9.74 -7.28
C ASP A 70 -8.58 -9.84 -5.87
N GLU A 71 -8.03 -8.73 -5.37
CA GLU A 71 -7.54 -8.60 -4.00
C GLU A 71 -8.67 -8.70 -2.98
N ASP A 72 -9.81 -8.05 -3.25
CA ASP A 72 -11.00 -8.08 -2.40
C ASP A 72 -11.61 -9.49 -2.34
N LEU A 73 -11.59 -10.23 -3.45
CA LEU A 73 -12.05 -11.63 -3.49
C LEU A 73 -11.13 -12.59 -2.74
N GLN A 74 -9.80 -12.37 -2.79
CA GLN A 74 -8.82 -13.28 -2.21
C GLN A 74 -8.36 -12.88 -0.80
N GLY A 75 -8.53 -11.61 -0.41
CA GLY A 75 -8.02 -11.08 0.86
C GLY A 75 -6.51 -10.85 0.86
N ARG A 76 -5.87 -10.81 -0.31
CA ARG A 76 -4.42 -10.66 -0.47
C ARG A 76 -4.08 -9.45 -1.34
N PRO A 77 -3.02 -8.68 -1.02
CA PRO A 77 -2.63 -7.51 -1.82
C PRO A 77 -1.97 -7.94 -3.14
N PHE A 78 -2.19 -7.19 -4.19
CA PHE A 78 -1.51 -7.36 -5.49
C PHE A 78 -1.54 -8.81 -6.02
N VAL A 79 -2.74 -9.34 -6.27
CA VAL A 79 -2.97 -10.68 -6.85
C VAL A 79 -3.62 -10.66 -8.23
N GLY A 80 -4.12 -9.49 -8.70
CA GLY A 80 -4.58 -9.31 -10.07
C GLY A 80 -3.42 -9.01 -11.04
N LYS A 81 -3.73 -8.61 -12.28
CA LYS A 81 -2.73 -8.32 -13.33
C LYS A 81 -1.62 -7.35 -12.90
N ALA A 82 -1.96 -6.33 -12.10
CA ALA A 82 -0.98 -5.41 -11.54
C ALA A 82 -0.05 -6.10 -10.53
N GLY A 83 -0.58 -7.05 -9.77
CA GLY A 83 0.17 -7.89 -8.85
C GLY A 83 1.13 -8.83 -9.55
N GLU A 84 0.70 -9.51 -10.63
CA GLU A 84 1.57 -10.34 -11.45
C GLU A 84 2.76 -9.56 -12.02
N LEU A 85 2.54 -8.30 -12.40
CA LEU A 85 3.64 -7.44 -12.84
C LEU A 85 4.56 -7.07 -11.67
N LEU A 86 4.00 -6.77 -10.49
CA LEU A 86 4.80 -6.49 -9.29
C LEU A 86 5.66 -7.71 -8.91
N ASP A 87 5.12 -8.93 -8.98
CA ASP A 87 5.88 -10.15 -8.70
C ASP A 87 7.07 -10.32 -9.67
N LYS A 88 6.87 -10.00 -10.97
CA LYS A 88 7.96 -9.99 -11.94
C LYS A 88 9.02 -8.93 -11.63
N MET A 89 8.60 -7.74 -11.15
CA MET A 89 9.51 -6.68 -10.73
C MET A 89 10.32 -7.09 -9.50
N ILE A 90 9.67 -7.69 -8.50
CA ILE A 90 10.32 -8.23 -7.28
C ILE A 90 11.32 -9.33 -7.67
N GLY A 91 10.91 -10.27 -8.52
CA GLY A 91 11.79 -11.35 -9.01
C GLY A 91 13.01 -10.83 -9.77
N ALA A 92 12.85 -9.78 -10.58
CA ALA A 92 13.95 -9.14 -11.30
C ALA A 92 14.98 -8.46 -10.38
N LEU A 93 14.56 -8.05 -9.16
CA LEU A 93 15.48 -7.56 -8.11
C LEU A 93 16.20 -8.67 -7.34
N GLY A 94 15.90 -9.94 -7.63
CA GLY A 94 16.45 -11.10 -6.93
C GLY A 94 15.74 -11.46 -5.63
N PHE A 95 14.56 -10.91 -5.37
CA PHE A 95 13.71 -11.26 -4.24
C PHE A 95 12.59 -12.20 -4.66
N ARG A 96 12.15 -13.06 -3.74
CA ARG A 96 10.85 -13.73 -3.83
C ARG A 96 9.79 -12.83 -3.20
N ARG A 97 8.53 -13.04 -3.55
CA ARG A 97 7.41 -12.28 -2.98
C ARG A 97 7.38 -12.35 -1.44
N GLU A 98 7.71 -13.51 -0.89
CA GLU A 98 7.78 -13.76 0.55
C GLU A 98 8.97 -13.11 1.25
N ASP A 99 9.96 -12.60 0.54
CA ASP A 99 11.14 -11.91 1.12
C ASP A 99 10.87 -10.42 1.38
N VAL A 100 9.86 -9.85 0.72
CA VAL A 100 9.43 -8.45 0.86
C VAL A 100 8.11 -8.36 1.63
N TYR A 101 7.70 -7.15 2.03
CA TYR A 101 6.37 -6.91 2.58
C TYR A 101 5.55 -6.03 1.64
N ILE A 102 4.30 -6.40 1.39
CA ILE A 102 3.42 -5.70 0.44
C ILE A 102 2.16 -5.27 1.17
N ALA A 103 1.84 -3.99 1.11
CA ALA A 103 0.64 -3.43 1.71
C ALA A 103 0.03 -2.31 0.85
N ASN A 104 -1.13 -1.83 1.24
CA ASN A 104 -1.79 -0.67 0.64
C ASN A 104 -2.12 0.38 1.70
N VAL A 105 -2.35 1.63 1.26
CA VAL A 105 -2.84 2.72 2.12
C VAL A 105 -4.18 2.35 2.72
N VAL A 106 -5.16 1.96 1.89
CA VAL A 106 -6.45 1.46 2.37
C VAL A 106 -6.50 -0.06 2.31
N LYS A 107 -7.21 -0.68 3.28
CA LYS A 107 -7.30 -2.14 3.42
C LYS A 107 -8.58 -2.74 2.82
N CYS A 108 -9.47 -1.88 2.35
CA CYS A 108 -10.76 -2.25 1.77
C CYS A 108 -10.85 -1.69 0.35
N ARG A 109 -11.50 -2.44 -0.54
CA ARG A 109 -11.66 -2.04 -1.94
C ARG A 109 -12.61 -0.85 -2.07
N PRO A 110 -12.22 0.26 -2.71
CA PRO A 110 -13.15 1.32 -3.08
C PRO A 110 -14.12 0.85 -4.17
N PRO A 111 -15.38 1.33 -4.18
CA PRO A 111 -16.33 1.06 -5.26
C PRO A 111 -15.71 1.35 -6.63
N ASP A 112 -15.93 0.45 -7.60
CA ASP A 112 -15.44 0.54 -8.98
C ASP A 112 -13.93 0.76 -9.13
N ASN A 113 -13.15 0.38 -8.10
CA ASN A 113 -11.70 0.61 -7.99
C ASN A 113 -11.33 2.09 -8.14
N ARG A 114 -12.19 3.03 -7.73
CA ARG A 114 -11.83 4.45 -7.68
C ARG A 114 -10.67 4.69 -6.72
N THR A 115 -9.97 5.78 -6.89
CA THR A 115 -9.03 6.26 -5.87
C THR A 115 -9.78 6.51 -4.56
N PRO A 116 -9.26 6.06 -3.41
CA PRO A 116 -9.84 6.37 -2.11
C PRO A 116 -9.83 7.88 -1.86
N SER A 117 -10.87 8.39 -1.20
CA SER A 117 -10.87 9.78 -0.73
C SER A 117 -9.78 10.00 0.33
N SER A 118 -9.33 11.24 0.49
CA SER A 118 -8.35 11.55 1.55
C SER A 118 -8.89 11.18 2.94
N GLN A 119 -10.18 11.33 3.19
CA GLN A 119 -10.78 10.93 4.46
C GLN A 119 -10.71 9.40 4.68
N GLU A 120 -11.02 8.59 3.65
CA GLU A 120 -10.90 7.13 3.70
C GLU A 120 -9.43 6.71 3.93
N ALA A 121 -8.51 7.35 3.22
CA ALA A 121 -7.09 7.09 3.36
C ALA A 121 -6.58 7.46 4.76
N GLN A 122 -6.89 8.66 5.27
CA GLN A 122 -6.47 9.11 6.59
C GLN A 122 -7.03 8.24 7.72
N THR A 123 -8.29 7.79 7.60
CA THR A 123 -8.89 6.84 8.56
C THR A 123 -8.12 5.52 8.61
N CYS A 124 -7.61 5.04 7.47
CA CYS A 124 -6.91 3.76 7.36
C CYS A 124 -5.39 3.85 7.60
N LEU A 125 -4.82 5.07 7.50
CA LEU A 125 -3.38 5.31 7.49
C LEU A 125 -2.68 4.88 8.79
N GLY A 126 -3.37 4.95 9.93
CA GLY A 126 -2.86 4.49 11.23
C GLY A 126 -2.43 3.02 11.20
N TYR A 127 -3.18 2.16 10.48
CA TYR A 127 -2.83 0.74 10.33
C TYR A 127 -1.56 0.56 9.51
N LEU A 128 -1.41 1.29 8.40
CA LEU A 128 -0.22 1.25 7.57
C LEU A 128 1.02 1.74 8.33
N ARG A 129 0.91 2.84 9.07
CA ARG A 129 2.00 3.37 9.90
C ARG A 129 2.46 2.32 10.91
N ARG A 130 1.51 1.66 11.59
CA ARG A 130 1.85 0.59 12.53
C ARG A 130 2.50 -0.61 11.83
N GLN A 131 2.05 -0.99 10.65
CA GLN A 131 2.73 -2.02 9.85
C GLN A 131 4.18 -1.66 9.54
N ILE A 132 4.45 -0.42 9.13
CA ILE A 132 5.82 0.05 8.86
C ILE A 132 6.68 -0.01 10.13
N GLU A 133 6.13 0.43 11.28
CA GLU A 133 6.83 0.38 12.58
C GLU A 133 7.15 -1.06 13.04
N LEU A 134 6.27 -2.01 12.74
CA LEU A 134 6.46 -3.43 13.09
C LEU A 134 7.44 -4.13 12.14
N VAL A 135 7.37 -3.86 10.84
CA VAL A 135 8.26 -4.44 9.82
C VAL A 135 9.66 -3.83 9.90
N LYS A 136 9.76 -2.52 10.14
CA LYS A 136 11.01 -1.73 10.17
C LYS A 136 11.85 -1.92 8.90
N PRO A 137 11.27 -1.66 7.71
CA PRO A 137 12.00 -1.90 6.48
C PRO A 137 13.19 -0.94 6.32
N GLY A 138 14.25 -1.39 5.67
CA GLY A 138 15.40 -0.55 5.31
C GLY A 138 15.07 0.43 4.17
N VAL A 139 14.06 0.09 3.33
CA VAL A 139 13.56 0.96 2.26
C VAL A 139 12.06 0.72 2.01
N ILE A 140 11.32 1.79 1.72
CA ILE A 140 9.95 1.75 1.25
C ILE A 140 9.92 2.11 -0.24
N VAL A 141 9.20 1.34 -1.04
CA VAL A 141 8.88 1.68 -2.44
C VAL A 141 7.39 2.03 -2.52
N THR A 142 7.07 3.29 -2.83
CA THR A 142 5.67 3.70 -3.02
C THR A 142 5.25 3.54 -4.48
N LEU A 143 4.13 2.84 -4.70
CA LEU A 143 3.59 2.51 -6.01
C LEU A 143 2.47 3.49 -6.38
N GLY A 144 2.82 4.54 -7.14
CA GLY A 144 1.89 5.57 -7.58
C GLY A 144 1.79 6.78 -6.63
N ALA A 145 0.86 7.68 -6.93
CA ALA A 145 0.74 8.97 -6.25
C ALA A 145 0.08 8.89 -4.87
N THR A 146 -0.90 7.99 -4.68
CA THR A 146 -1.70 7.92 -3.45
C THR A 146 -0.86 7.61 -2.22
N PRO A 147 -0.01 6.54 -2.18
CA PRO A 147 0.82 6.29 -1.01
C PRO A 147 1.81 7.41 -0.74
N LEU A 148 2.34 8.06 -1.78
CA LEU A 148 3.22 9.20 -1.65
C LEU A 148 2.53 10.39 -0.96
N ARG A 149 1.33 10.73 -1.44
CA ARG A 149 0.53 11.84 -0.89
C ARG A 149 0.09 11.56 0.54
N GLU A 150 -0.50 10.40 0.78
CA GLU A 150 -1.15 10.10 2.06
C GLU A 150 -0.15 9.77 3.17
N LEU A 151 0.96 9.10 2.86
CA LEU A 151 1.99 8.74 3.84
C LEU A 151 2.97 9.90 4.10
N LEU A 152 3.37 10.62 3.06
CA LEU A 152 4.43 11.64 3.13
C LEU A 152 3.92 13.09 3.04
N GLY A 153 2.63 13.29 2.73
CA GLY A 153 2.08 14.64 2.51
C GLY A 153 2.56 15.31 1.23
N VAL A 154 3.17 14.57 0.30
CA VAL A 154 3.73 15.12 -0.94
C VAL A 154 2.65 15.22 -2.00
N SER A 155 2.34 16.46 -2.43
CA SER A 155 1.32 16.74 -3.46
C SER A 155 1.88 16.77 -4.89
N THR A 156 3.19 16.71 -5.05
CA THR A 156 3.84 16.68 -6.37
C THR A 156 3.43 15.43 -7.15
N GLY A 157 3.05 15.60 -8.42
CA GLY A 157 2.63 14.49 -9.27
C GLY A 157 3.72 13.43 -9.45
N ILE A 158 3.33 12.16 -9.49
CA ILE A 158 4.25 11.01 -9.54
C ILE A 158 5.26 11.10 -10.70
N THR A 159 4.87 11.63 -11.84
CA THR A 159 5.74 11.77 -13.01
C THR A 159 6.97 12.66 -12.74
N ARG A 160 6.82 13.64 -11.85
CA ARG A 160 7.92 14.55 -11.50
C ARG A 160 8.79 14.03 -10.37
N ILE A 161 8.19 13.28 -9.42
CA ILE A 161 8.86 12.91 -8.17
C ILE A 161 9.36 11.48 -8.16
N ARG A 162 8.90 10.60 -9.10
CA ARG A 162 9.43 9.25 -9.19
C ARG A 162 10.95 9.27 -9.35
N GLY A 163 11.62 8.31 -8.76
CA GLY A 163 13.08 8.21 -8.82
C GLY A 163 13.83 9.21 -7.94
N GLN A 164 13.13 10.06 -7.21
CA GLN A 164 13.74 11.02 -6.28
C GLN A 164 13.49 10.55 -4.85
N TRP A 165 14.56 10.31 -4.11
CA TRP A 165 14.49 9.88 -2.74
C TRP A 165 13.66 10.83 -1.86
N GLN A 166 12.74 10.23 -1.11
CA GLN A 166 11.96 10.85 -0.06
C GLN A 166 12.29 10.18 1.28
N ARG A 167 11.67 10.62 2.39
CA ARG A 167 11.83 10.00 3.70
C ARG A 167 10.49 9.91 4.43
N TRP A 168 10.32 8.80 5.13
CA TRP A 168 9.29 8.65 6.14
C TRP A 168 9.99 8.35 7.47
N ASN A 169 9.99 9.35 8.38
CA ASN A 169 10.91 9.35 9.52
C ASN A 169 12.36 9.08 9.05
N GLU A 170 13.02 8.07 9.59
CA GLU A 170 14.38 7.72 9.19
C GLU A 170 14.47 6.75 7.99
N ILE A 171 13.32 6.25 7.50
CA ILE A 171 13.28 5.26 6.42
C ILE A 171 13.28 5.97 5.06
N PRO A 172 14.22 5.65 4.16
CA PRO A 172 14.22 6.16 2.80
C PRO A 172 13.04 5.59 2.00
N VAL A 173 12.45 6.45 1.18
CA VAL A 173 11.29 6.11 0.35
C VAL A 173 11.61 6.41 -1.10
N MET A 174 11.44 5.40 -1.97
CA MET A 174 11.57 5.51 -3.42
C MET A 174 10.20 5.52 -4.08
N PRO A 175 9.74 6.68 -4.60
CA PRO A 175 8.52 6.73 -5.39
C PRO A 175 8.73 6.16 -6.79
N THR A 176 7.78 5.35 -7.27
CA THR A 176 7.75 4.87 -8.65
C THR A 176 6.33 4.78 -9.19
N TYR A 177 6.17 4.46 -10.48
CA TYR A 177 4.86 4.26 -11.07
C TYR A 177 4.15 3.02 -10.52
N HIS A 178 2.82 3.12 -10.41
CA HIS A 178 1.98 1.96 -10.05
C HIS A 178 2.02 0.91 -11.17
N PRO A 179 2.09 -0.40 -10.86
CA PRO A 179 2.11 -1.46 -11.89
C PRO A 179 0.93 -1.38 -12.87
N ALA A 180 -0.27 -1.02 -12.40
CA ALA A 180 -1.43 -0.82 -13.28
C ALA A 180 -1.22 0.33 -14.30
N TYR A 181 -0.47 1.38 -13.95
CA TYR A 181 -0.10 2.43 -14.89
C TYR A 181 0.88 1.89 -15.94
N VAL A 182 1.87 1.12 -15.53
CA VAL A 182 2.84 0.48 -16.44
C VAL A 182 2.13 -0.44 -17.43
N LEU A 183 1.11 -1.19 -17.00
CA LEU A 183 0.32 -2.04 -17.90
C LEU A 183 -0.46 -1.25 -18.95
N ARG A 184 -1.00 -0.06 -18.57
CA ARG A 184 -1.74 0.82 -19.50
C ARG A 184 -0.81 1.57 -20.45
N GLN A 185 0.35 1.98 -19.96
CA GLN A 185 1.36 2.75 -20.69
C GLN A 185 2.61 1.89 -20.90
N TYR A 186 2.44 0.77 -21.61
CA TYR A 186 3.48 -0.25 -21.78
C TYR A 186 4.56 0.19 -22.78
N THR A 187 5.21 1.32 -22.51
CA THR A 187 6.32 1.85 -23.31
C THR A 187 7.66 1.45 -22.71
N GLN A 188 8.70 1.46 -23.55
CA GLN A 188 10.06 1.15 -23.10
C GLN A 188 10.54 2.15 -22.04
N ASP A 189 10.20 3.44 -22.21
CA ASP A 189 10.62 4.50 -21.28
C ASP A 189 9.99 4.36 -19.91
N VAL A 190 8.68 4.05 -19.83
CA VAL A 190 8.00 3.81 -18.56
C VAL A 190 8.61 2.59 -17.84
N ARG A 191 8.91 1.51 -18.57
CA ARG A 191 9.55 0.32 -17.98
C ARG A 191 10.96 0.60 -17.49
N ARG A 192 11.77 1.31 -18.27
CA ARG A 192 13.13 1.72 -17.88
C ARG A 192 13.09 2.63 -16.64
N ALA A 193 12.15 3.56 -16.60
CA ALA A 193 11.96 4.45 -15.47
C ALA A 193 11.69 3.67 -14.16
N VAL A 194 10.71 2.76 -14.18
CA VAL A 194 10.41 1.91 -13.01
C VAL A 194 11.60 1.04 -12.64
N TRP A 195 12.26 0.44 -13.62
CA TRP A 195 13.42 -0.40 -13.38
C TRP A 195 14.55 0.37 -12.70
N SER A 196 14.84 1.58 -13.18
CA SER A 196 15.85 2.46 -12.55
C SER A 196 15.52 2.80 -11.10
N ASP A 197 14.21 3.10 -10.79
CA ASP A 197 13.79 3.39 -9.43
C ASP A 197 13.98 2.19 -8.49
N LEU A 198 13.58 1.01 -8.97
CA LEU A 198 13.67 -0.23 -8.20
C LEU A 198 15.13 -0.65 -7.98
N GLN A 199 15.99 -0.49 -9.00
CA GLN A 199 17.43 -0.74 -8.85
C GLN A 199 18.06 0.21 -7.82
N ALA A 200 17.71 1.49 -7.82
CA ALA A 200 18.18 2.44 -6.81
C ALA A 200 17.78 2.01 -5.40
N ALA A 201 16.52 1.57 -5.21
CA ALA A 201 16.05 1.05 -3.93
C ALA A 201 16.81 -0.23 -3.51
N LYS A 202 17.11 -1.13 -4.45
CA LYS A 202 17.91 -2.33 -4.18
C LYS A 202 19.34 -2.00 -3.82
N THR A 203 20.01 -1.12 -4.58
CA THR A 203 21.38 -0.67 -4.32
C THR A 203 21.48 -0.07 -2.92
N TRP A 204 20.52 0.79 -2.53
CA TRP A 204 20.46 1.32 -1.18
C TRP A 204 20.50 0.21 -0.10
N LEU A 205 19.71 -0.85 -0.28
CA LEU A 205 19.69 -1.96 0.68
C LEU A 205 21.00 -2.74 0.71
N ASP A 206 21.68 -2.87 -0.42
CA ASP A 206 22.96 -3.60 -0.49
C ASP A 206 24.09 -2.82 0.20
N GLU A 207 24.04 -1.49 0.13
CA GLU A 207 25.02 -0.59 0.76
C GLU A 207 24.73 -0.35 2.25
N HIS A 208 23.51 -0.65 2.72
CA HIS A 208 23.10 -0.46 4.12
C HIS A 208 22.51 -1.76 4.68
N PRO A 209 23.37 -2.77 4.97
CA PRO A 209 22.99 -4.12 5.41
C PRO A 209 22.27 -4.17 6.78
#